data_38f6549e5a7f3734fcbf63207d19b82c
#
_entry.id   38f6549e5a7f3734fcbf63207d19b82c
#
_cell.length_a   1.000
_cell.length_b   1.000
_cell.length_c   1.000
_cell.angle_alpha   90.00
_cell.angle_beta   90.00
_cell.angle_gamma   90.00
#
_symmetry.space_group_name_H-M   'P 1'
#
loop_
_entity.id
_entity.type
_entity.pdbx_description
1 polymer ?
#
loop_
_entity_poly.entity_id
_entity_poly.type
_entity_poly.pdbx_seq_one_letter_code
_entity_poly.pdbx_strand_id
1 'polypeptide(L)'
;MINRELIRIKTVQLTYAYSQNGSKNIDTAEKELIFSLSKAYDLYNYLLALIVGITHESRRHLEVAQSRAEREGTAMPSQKFAYNRFAMQLEGNHMLNEFLESQKKNWDQEQPEFLKKIYTQITESQIYKDYMASSEDSYEADRELWRKLYRTLIQNNADLDALLEEQSLYWNDDKEVVDTFVLKTIKRFEEKNKNNRELLPEYDSEEDKEYARKLFRATIMNADQYQHYMSEASRNWDFDRLAYMDIIIMQIAIAEMMTFPSIPINVTINEYVEIAKIYSTPRSAGYINGMLDGIAHHLVKNGLLMKHIENRK
;
A
#
# COMPACT_ATOMS: atom_id res chain seq x y z
N MET A 1 -7.38 -0.49 -6.17
CA MET A 1 -6.19 -0.58 -5.30
C MET A 1 -6.41 0.20 -4.00
N ILE A 2 -6.73 1.48 -4.08
CA ILE A 2 -7.01 2.31 -2.89
C ILE A 2 -8.26 1.76 -2.21
N ASN A 3 -8.08 1.21 -1.00
CA ASN A 3 -9.12 0.64 -0.16
C ASN A 3 -9.35 1.50 1.11
N ARG A 4 -10.34 1.16 1.91
CA ARG A 4 -10.66 1.92 3.13
C ARG A 4 -9.54 1.92 4.17
N GLU A 5 -8.73 0.87 4.25
CA GLU A 5 -7.56 0.81 5.13
C GLU A 5 -6.55 1.90 4.77
N LEU A 6 -6.13 1.97 3.49
CA LEU A 6 -5.21 3.00 3.02
C LEU A 6 -5.80 4.41 3.17
N ILE A 7 -7.10 4.57 2.91
CA ILE A 7 -7.78 5.86 3.09
C ILE A 7 -7.74 6.32 4.55
N ARG A 8 -7.97 5.40 5.52
CA ARG A 8 -7.86 5.72 6.96
C ARG A 8 -6.45 6.15 7.33
N ILE A 9 -5.45 5.42 6.88
CA ILE A 9 -4.03 5.74 7.11
C ILE A 9 -3.72 7.15 6.58
N LYS A 10 -4.06 7.42 5.32
CA LYS A 10 -3.83 8.74 4.72
C LYS A 10 -4.62 9.85 5.42
N THR A 11 -5.84 9.56 5.88
CA THR A 11 -6.62 10.52 6.66
C THR A 11 -5.92 10.85 7.98
N VAL A 12 -5.32 9.87 8.67
CA VAL A 12 -4.52 10.13 9.90
C VAL A 12 -3.34 11.03 9.59
N GLN A 13 -2.53 10.70 8.58
CA GLN A 13 -1.35 11.46 8.18
C GLN A 13 -1.71 12.91 7.82
N LEU A 14 -2.73 13.10 6.97
CA LEU A 14 -3.13 14.43 6.49
C LEU A 14 -3.87 15.25 7.55
N THR A 15 -4.62 14.62 8.45
CA THR A 15 -5.24 15.32 9.60
C THR A 15 -4.16 15.82 10.55
N TYR A 16 -3.15 15.00 10.85
CA TYR A 16 -1.99 15.41 11.64
C TYR A 16 -1.26 16.59 10.99
N ALA A 17 -0.91 16.48 9.71
CA ALA A 17 -0.25 17.56 8.97
C ALA A 17 -1.08 18.83 8.94
N TYR A 18 -2.39 18.74 8.69
CA TYR A 18 -3.32 19.86 8.71
C TYR A 18 -3.33 20.59 10.06
N SER A 19 -3.31 19.83 11.15
CA SER A 19 -3.34 20.41 12.50
C SER A 19 -2.03 21.09 12.92
N GLN A 20 -0.89 20.62 12.36
CA GLN A 20 0.44 21.22 12.61
C GLN A 20 0.73 22.42 11.72
N ASN A 21 0.13 22.47 10.54
CA ASN A 21 0.32 23.58 9.61
C ASN A 21 -0.56 24.78 9.98
N GLY A 22 0.00 25.98 9.92
CA GLY A 22 -0.72 27.23 10.20
C GLY A 22 -1.82 27.58 9.18
N SER A 23 -1.86 26.93 8.02
CA SER A 23 -2.89 27.11 7.00
C SER A 23 -4.08 26.20 7.28
N LYS A 24 -5.25 26.79 7.50
CA LYS A 24 -6.50 26.07 7.82
C LYS A 24 -7.45 25.99 6.62
N ASN A 25 -6.94 25.90 5.39
CA ASN A 25 -7.78 25.73 4.21
C ASN A 25 -8.09 24.25 3.98
N ILE A 26 -9.31 23.84 4.32
CA ILE A 26 -9.78 22.46 4.20
C ILE A 26 -9.83 21.97 2.75
N ASP A 27 -10.14 22.84 1.79
CA ASP A 27 -10.22 22.46 0.38
C ASP A 27 -8.83 22.14 -0.19
N THR A 28 -7.81 22.87 0.26
CA THR A 28 -6.41 22.57 -0.09
C THR A 28 -5.98 21.25 0.52
N ALA A 29 -6.29 21.03 1.80
CA ALA A 29 -5.93 19.80 2.50
C ALA A 29 -6.67 18.56 1.94
N GLU A 30 -7.92 18.70 1.51
CA GLU A 30 -8.64 17.63 0.81
C GLU A 30 -7.99 17.29 -0.54
N LYS A 31 -7.59 18.29 -1.32
CA LYS A 31 -6.84 18.05 -2.56
C LYS A 31 -5.53 17.32 -2.30
N GLU A 32 -4.84 17.66 -1.22
CA GLU A 32 -3.61 16.99 -0.79
C GLU A 32 -3.87 15.52 -0.41
N LEU A 33 -4.98 15.24 0.29
CA LEU A 33 -5.39 13.86 0.59
C LEU A 33 -5.58 13.05 -0.70
N ILE A 34 -6.36 13.55 -1.63
CA ILE A 34 -6.63 12.87 -2.90
C ILE A 34 -5.33 12.70 -3.70
N PHE A 35 -4.47 13.70 -3.72
CA PHE A 35 -3.16 13.62 -4.36
C PHE A 35 -2.26 12.56 -3.70
N SER A 36 -2.20 12.50 -2.37
CA SER A 36 -1.42 11.50 -1.65
C SER A 36 -1.91 10.06 -1.92
N LEU A 37 -3.22 9.87 -2.05
CA LEU A 37 -3.81 8.59 -2.43
C LEU A 37 -3.44 8.19 -3.86
N SER A 38 -3.44 9.14 -4.81
CA SER A 38 -2.99 8.87 -6.18
C SER A 38 -1.51 8.49 -6.23
N LYS A 39 -0.67 9.03 -5.33
CA LYS A 39 0.74 8.64 -5.23
C LYS A 39 0.95 7.20 -4.75
N ALA A 40 0.08 6.67 -3.92
CA ALA A 40 0.10 5.24 -3.58
C ALA A 40 -0.22 4.36 -4.80
N TYR A 41 -1.12 4.81 -5.68
CA TYR A 41 -1.39 4.13 -6.95
C TYR A 41 -0.21 4.24 -7.93
N ASP A 42 0.47 5.37 -7.99
CA ASP A 42 1.72 5.52 -8.73
C ASP A 42 2.76 4.50 -8.26
N LEU A 43 2.95 4.35 -6.93
CA LEU A 43 3.86 3.36 -6.35
C LEU A 43 3.50 1.92 -6.74
N TYR A 44 2.22 1.57 -6.71
CA TYR A 44 1.75 0.24 -7.11
C TYR A 44 2.18 -0.11 -8.55
N ASN A 45 1.94 0.80 -9.49
CA ASN A 45 2.34 0.60 -10.88
C ASN A 45 3.86 0.60 -11.05
N TYR A 46 4.57 1.44 -10.32
CA TYR A 46 6.03 1.53 -10.36
C TYR A 46 6.69 0.25 -9.83
N LEU A 47 6.15 -0.36 -8.77
CA LEU A 47 6.62 -1.65 -8.25
C LEU A 47 6.31 -2.83 -9.19
N LEU A 48 5.18 -2.80 -9.91
CA LEU A 48 4.92 -3.77 -10.98
C LEU A 48 5.93 -3.61 -12.12
N ALA A 49 6.23 -2.39 -12.52
CA ALA A 49 7.22 -2.09 -13.55
C ALA A 49 8.65 -2.50 -13.16
N LEU A 50 8.97 -2.56 -11.86
CA LEU A 50 10.27 -3.09 -11.40
C LEU A 50 10.48 -4.55 -11.83
N ILE A 51 9.45 -5.37 -11.82
CA ILE A 51 9.50 -6.77 -12.30
C ILE A 51 9.93 -6.79 -13.77
N VAL A 52 9.37 -5.90 -14.57
CA VAL A 52 9.71 -5.76 -16.00
C VAL A 52 11.15 -5.29 -16.16
N GLY A 53 11.59 -4.27 -15.42
CA GLY A 53 12.96 -3.77 -15.46
C GLY A 53 14.00 -4.83 -15.09
N ILE A 54 13.74 -5.65 -14.07
CA ILE A 54 14.61 -6.79 -13.70
C ILE A 54 14.66 -7.82 -14.84
N THR A 55 13.54 -8.05 -15.52
CA THR A 55 13.50 -8.97 -16.67
C THR A 55 14.32 -8.45 -17.85
N HIS A 56 14.28 -7.14 -18.10
CA HIS A 56 15.14 -6.49 -19.10
C HIS A 56 16.62 -6.66 -18.75
N GLU A 57 17.01 -6.47 -17.50
CA GLU A 57 18.38 -6.70 -17.04
C GLU A 57 18.80 -8.15 -17.27
N SER A 58 17.92 -9.11 -16.99
CA SER A 58 18.16 -10.53 -17.26
C SER A 58 18.41 -10.80 -18.73
N ARG A 59 17.68 -10.17 -19.66
CA ARG A 59 17.86 -10.30 -21.10
C ARG A 59 19.22 -9.74 -21.54
N ARG A 60 19.63 -8.58 -21.02
CA ARG A 60 20.97 -8.02 -21.29
C ARG A 60 22.09 -8.98 -20.89
N HIS A 61 21.98 -9.58 -19.71
CA HIS A 61 22.93 -10.59 -19.25
C HIS A 61 22.91 -11.85 -20.10
N LEU A 62 21.73 -12.31 -20.53
CA LEU A 62 21.57 -13.46 -21.40
C LEU A 62 22.24 -13.24 -22.77
N GLU A 63 22.05 -12.09 -23.41
CA GLU A 63 22.67 -11.74 -24.69
C GLU A 63 24.21 -11.78 -24.62
N VAL A 64 24.77 -11.24 -23.54
CA VAL A 64 26.23 -11.30 -23.31
C VAL A 64 26.69 -12.74 -23.14
N ALA A 65 25.96 -13.54 -22.34
CA ALA A 65 26.31 -14.94 -22.11
C ALA A 65 26.16 -15.80 -23.36
N GLN A 66 25.16 -15.58 -24.21
CA GLN A 66 25.00 -16.25 -25.51
C GLN A 66 26.14 -15.92 -26.45
N SER A 67 26.48 -14.65 -26.62
CA SER A 67 27.61 -14.20 -27.47
C SER A 67 28.95 -14.79 -27.01
N ARG A 68 29.12 -15.00 -25.69
CA ARG A 68 30.30 -15.66 -25.15
C ARG A 68 30.27 -17.16 -25.45
N ALA A 69 29.15 -17.85 -25.24
CA ALA A 69 29.01 -19.26 -25.52
C ALA A 69 29.26 -19.60 -27.00
N GLU A 70 28.76 -18.77 -27.92
CA GLU A 70 29.02 -18.89 -29.36
C GLU A 70 30.51 -18.80 -29.71
N ARG A 71 31.22 -17.83 -29.12
CA ARG A 71 32.68 -17.65 -29.38
C ARG A 71 33.51 -18.79 -28.78
N GLU A 72 33.12 -19.30 -27.61
CA GLU A 72 33.84 -20.34 -26.88
C GLU A 72 33.42 -21.77 -27.29
N GLY A 73 32.34 -21.91 -28.07
CA GLY A 73 31.79 -23.22 -28.46
C GLY A 73 31.23 -23.99 -27.26
N THR A 74 30.75 -23.30 -26.25
CA THR A 74 30.18 -23.90 -25.03
C THR A 74 28.66 -24.02 -25.12
N ALA A 75 28.04 -24.71 -24.15
CA ALA A 75 26.59 -24.87 -24.11
C ALA A 75 25.87 -23.51 -23.96
N MET A 76 24.78 -23.34 -24.71
CA MET A 76 23.95 -22.13 -24.63
C MET A 76 23.32 -21.96 -23.26
N PRO A 77 23.31 -20.73 -22.71
CA PRO A 77 22.66 -20.46 -21.43
C PRO A 77 21.15 -20.64 -21.52
N SER A 78 20.54 -21.03 -20.41
CA SER A 78 19.08 -21.15 -20.31
C SER A 78 18.42 -19.78 -20.46
N GLN A 79 17.33 -19.73 -21.21
CA GLN A 79 16.50 -18.56 -21.44
C GLN A 79 15.31 -18.47 -20.46
N LYS A 80 15.14 -19.48 -19.60
CA LYS A 80 13.94 -19.69 -18.78
C LYS A 80 13.52 -18.47 -17.96
N PHE A 81 14.47 -17.81 -17.29
CA PHE A 81 14.17 -16.63 -16.47
C PHE A 81 13.98 -15.36 -17.32
N ALA A 82 14.83 -15.14 -18.31
CA ALA A 82 14.78 -13.94 -19.17
C ALA A 82 13.48 -13.85 -20.00
N TYR A 83 12.88 -14.99 -20.31
CA TYR A 83 11.62 -15.10 -21.04
C TYR A 83 10.52 -15.74 -20.19
N ASN A 84 10.54 -15.47 -18.89
CA ASN A 84 9.48 -15.86 -17.96
C ASN A 84 8.12 -15.32 -18.44
N ARG A 85 7.14 -16.20 -18.63
CA ARG A 85 5.85 -15.88 -19.28
C ARG A 85 5.02 -14.88 -18.51
N PHE A 86 5.04 -14.95 -17.16
CA PHE A 86 4.35 -13.97 -16.34
C PHE A 86 4.98 -12.58 -16.51
N ALA A 87 6.31 -12.46 -16.47
CA ALA A 87 6.99 -11.19 -16.65
C ALA A 87 6.76 -10.61 -18.05
N MET A 88 6.78 -11.45 -19.10
CA MET A 88 6.44 -11.02 -20.46
C MET A 88 4.98 -10.57 -20.58
N GLN A 89 4.06 -11.24 -19.91
CA GLN A 89 2.66 -10.83 -19.88
C GLN A 89 2.49 -9.46 -19.18
N LEU A 90 3.23 -9.23 -18.11
CA LEU A 90 3.22 -7.96 -17.40
C LEU A 90 3.84 -6.83 -18.24
N GLU A 91 4.95 -7.10 -18.92
CA GLU A 91 5.59 -6.19 -19.88
C GLU A 91 4.66 -5.76 -21.00
N GLY A 92 3.88 -6.70 -21.53
CA GLY A 92 2.88 -6.42 -22.57
C GLY A 92 1.54 -5.87 -22.05
N ASN A 93 1.40 -5.63 -20.74
CA ASN A 93 0.13 -5.18 -20.16
C ASN A 93 -0.18 -3.73 -20.58
N HIS A 94 -1.35 -3.52 -21.21
CA HIS A 94 -1.74 -2.22 -21.73
C HIS A 94 -1.88 -1.14 -20.65
N MET A 95 -2.51 -1.47 -19.52
CA MET A 95 -2.73 -0.51 -18.42
C MET A 95 -1.40 -0.07 -17.80
N LEU A 96 -0.46 -1.01 -17.61
CA LEU A 96 0.86 -0.68 -17.07
C LEU A 96 1.63 0.23 -18.03
N ASN A 97 1.61 -0.07 -19.34
CA ASN A 97 2.32 0.70 -20.35
C ASN A 97 1.75 2.12 -20.50
N GLU A 98 0.41 2.26 -20.53
CA GLU A 98 -0.25 3.58 -20.55
C GLU A 98 0.13 4.41 -19.31
N PHE A 99 0.18 3.79 -18.13
CA PHE A 99 0.62 4.47 -16.92
C PHE A 99 2.07 4.95 -17.03
N LEU A 100 3.00 4.07 -17.41
CA LEU A 100 4.43 4.39 -17.52
C LEU A 100 4.70 5.50 -18.54
N GLU A 101 4.02 5.47 -19.68
CA GLU A 101 4.09 6.53 -20.70
C GLU A 101 3.57 7.87 -20.16
N SER A 102 2.46 7.86 -19.44
CA SER A 102 1.87 9.06 -18.84
C SER A 102 2.78 9.72 -17.80
N GLN A 103 3.45 8.92 -16.99
CA GLN A 103 4.35 9.36 -15.92
C GLN A 103 5.79 9.63 -16.42
N LYS A 104 6.12 9.20 -17.63
CA LYS A 104 7.49 9.21 -18.18
C LYS A 104 8.50 8.51 -17.26
N LYS A 105 8.04 7.44 -16.56
CA LYS A 105 8.83 6.66 -15.62
C LYS A 105 9.40 5.42 -16.29
N ASN A 106 10.70 5.16 -16.08
CA ASN A 106 11.37 4.00 -16.65
C ASN A 106 12.54 3.54 -15.75
N TRP A 107 12.40 2.37 -15.15
CA TRP A 107 13.43 1.77 -14.31
C TRP A 107 14.78 1.62 -15.01
N ASP A 108 14.78 1.21 -16.28
CA ASP A 108 16.00 0.98 -17.05
C ASP A 108 16.85 2.24 -17.23
N GLN A 109 16.20 3.40 -17.32
CA GLN A 109 16.86 4.68 -17.50
C GLN A 109 17.17 5.38 -16.18
N GLU A 110 16.23 5.31 -15.23
CA GLU A 110 16.34 6.05 -13.97
C GLU A 110 17.22 5.32 -12.95
N GLN A 111 17.17 3.98 -12.90
CA GLN A 111 17.78 3.19 -11.83
C GLN A 111 18.54 1.94 -12.32
N PRO A 112 19.43 2.06 -13.34
CA PRO A 112 20.13 0.92 -13.92
C PRO A 112 21.05 0.21 -12.91
N GLU A 113 21.67 0.94 -11.99
CA GLU A 113 22.55 0.33 -10.98
C GLU A 113 21.77 -0.47 -9.93
N PHE A 114 20.58 0.00 -9.56
CA PHE A 114 19.71 -0.77 -8.69
C PHE A 114 19.23 -2.06 -9.37
N LEU A 115 18.85 -1.99 -10.66
CA LEU A 115 18.44 -3.19 -11.42
C LEU A 115 19.55 -4.24 -11.47
N LYS A 116 20.81 -3.85 -11.70
CA LYS A 116 21.96 -4.77 -11.67
C LYS A 116 22.13 -5.41 -10.29
N LYS A 117 22.02 -4.60 -9.23
CA LYS A 117 22.17 -5.07 -7.85
C LYS A 117 21.12 -6.09 -7.49
N ILE A 118 19.83 -5.77 -7.71
CA ILE A 118 18.73 -6.67 -7.39
C ILE A 118 18.73 -7.94 -8.27
N TYR A 119 19.11 -7.83 -9.53
CA TYR A 119 19.29 -8.97 -10.42
C TYR A 119 20.37 -9.93 -9.89
N THR A 120 21.51 -9.41 -9.42
CA THR A 120 22.56 -10.21 -8.78
C THR A 120 22.04 -10.93 -7.55
N GLN A 121 21.34 -10.23 -6.65
CA GLN A 121 20.72 -10.85 -5.47
C GLN A 121 19.72 -11.97 -5.84
N ILE A 122 18.95 -11.75 -6.89
CA ILE A 122 18.00 -12.75 -7.41
C ILE A 122 18.76 -14.01 -7.89
N THR A 123 19.78 -13.86 -8.74
CA THR A 123 20.51 -15.00 -9.32
C THR A 123 21.31 -15.78 -8.29
N GLU A 124 21.72 -15.15 -7.20
CA GLU A 124 22.38 -15.80 -6.07
C GLU A 124 21.41 -16.52 -5.12
N SER A 125 20.12 -16.17 -5.17
CA SER A 125 19.10 -16.73 -4.27
C SER A 125 18.83 -18.22 -4.54
N GLN A 126 18.46 -18.96 -3.49
CA GLN A 126 18.06 -20.34 -3.63
C GLN A 126 16.77 -20.49 -4.45
N ILE A 127 15.86 -19.52 -4.34
CA ILE A 127 14.59 -19.47 -5.11
C ILE A 127 14.86 -19.51 -6.62
N TYR A 128 15.80 -18.69 -7.08
CA TYR A 128 16.19 -18.66 -8.49
C TYR A 128 16.88 -19.98 -8.94
N LYS A 129 17.83 -20.49 -8.14
CA LYS A 129 18.56 -21.72 -8.44
C LYS A 129 17.61 -22.92 -8.54
N ASP A 130 16.66 -23.05 -7.62
CA ASP A 130 15.66 -24.11 -7.64
C ASP A 130 14.75 -24.02 -8.89
N TYR A 131 14.33 -22.80 -9.23
CA TYR A 131 13.52 -22.57 -10.45
C TYR A 131 14.29 -22.93 -11.73
N MET A 132 15.56 -22.53 -11.83
CA MET A 132 16.38 -22.83 -13.01
C MET A 132 16.71 -24.32 -13.13
N ALA A 133 16.86 -25.03 -12.01
CA ALA A 133 17.12 -26.47 -11.97
C ALA A 133 15.86 -27.32 -12.18
N SER A 134 14.67 -26.75 -11.98
CA SER A 134 13.40 -27.47 -12.13
C SER A 134 13.10 -27.77 -13.60
N SER A 135 12.64 -28.99 -13.88
CA SER A 135 12.09 -29.39 -15.18
C SER A 135 10.68 -28.88 -15.43
N GLU A 136 10.04 -28.28 -14.42
CA GLU A 136 8.71 -27.69 -14.58
C GLU A 136 8.78 -26.48 -15.51
N ASP A 137 7.96 -26.53 -16.56
CA ASP A 137 7.83 -25.47 -17.57
C ASP A 137 6.35 -25.11 -17.72
N SER A 138 5.85 -24.33 -16.76
CA SER A 138 4.47 -23.88 -16.71
C SER A 138 4.37 -22.37 -16.40
N TYR A 139 3.29 -21.75 -16.83
CA TYR A 139 2.98 -20.36 -16.47
C TYR A 139 2.84 -20.19 -14.96
N GLU A 140 2.25 -21.16 -14.28
CA GLU A 140 2.09 -21.17 -12.83
C GLU A 140 3.42 -21.17 -12.10
N ALA A 141 4.41 -21.94 -12.57
CA ALA A 141 5.77 -21.93 -12.03
C ALA A 141 6.45 -20.57 -12.23
N ASP A 142 6.27 -19.99 -13.40
CA ASP A 142 6.80 -18.65 -13.75
C ASP A 142 6.23 -17.55 -12.86
N ARG A 143 4.90 -17.57 -12.65
CA ARG A 143 4.21 -16.63 -11.77
C ARG A 143 4.58 -16.81 -10.29
N GLU A 144 4.65 -18.06 -9.84
CA GLU A 144 5.00 -18.39 -8.46
C GLU A 144 6.45 -18.01 -8.13
N LEU A 145 7.37 -18.14 -9.10
CA LEU A 145 8.73 -17.61 -8.96
C LEU A 145 8.70 -16.12 -8.59
N TRP A 146 8.01 -15.30 -9.40
CA TRP A 146 7.94 -13.86 -9.15
C TRP A 146 7.25 -13.51 -7.84
N ARG A 147 6.22 -14.28 -7.46
CA ARG A 147 5.58 -14.11 -6.16
C ARG A 147 6.55 -14.34 -5.00
N LYS A 148 7.37 -15.39 -5.08
CA LYS A 148 8.39 -15.72 -4.06
C LYS A 148 9.51 -14.69 -4.06
N LEU A 149 10.06 -14.32 -5.22
CA LEU A 149 11.12 -13.32 -5.36
C LEU A 149 10.66 -11.96 -4.80
N TYR A 150 9.46 -11.52 -5.18
CA TYR A 150 8.89 -10.27 -4.68
C TYR A 150 8.82 -10.26 -3.16
N ARG A 151 8.22 -11.29 -2.57
CA ARG A 151 8.03 -11.39 -1.12
C ARG A 151 9.35 -11.47 -0.35
N THR A 152 10.38 -12.11 -0.92
CA THR A 152 11.60 -12.42 -0.18
C THR A 152 12.70 -11.40 -0.41
N LEU A 153 12.82 -10.84 -1.61
CA LEU A 153 13.95 -10.00 -2.02
C LEU A 153 13.55 -8.55 -2.36
N ILE A 154 12.28 -8.27 -2.65
CA ILE A 154 11.82 -6.94 -3.06
C ILE A 154 11.05 -6.26 -1.94
N GLN A 155 10.09 -6.94 -1.33
CA GLN A 155 9.19 -6.37 -0.32
C GLN A 155 9.92 -5.70 0.87
N ASN A 156 11.00 -6.30 1.37
CA ASN A 156 11.77 -5.80 2.51
C ASN A 156 13.20 -5.44 2.10
N ASN A 157 13.38 -4.82 0.94
CA ASN A 157 14.69 -4.45 0.42
C ASN A 157 15.03 -3.02 0.83
N ALA A 158 16.00 -2.87 1.75
CA ALA A 158 16.39 -1.58 2.29
C ALA A 158 16.95 -0.62 1.22
N ASP A 159 17.59 -1.12 0.16
CA ASP A 159 18.08 -0.28 -0.93
C ASP A 159 16.92 0.26 -1.77
N LEU A 160 15.89 -0.58 -1.99
CA LEU A 160 14.66 -0.15 -2.65
C LEU A 160 13.92 0.89 -1.82
N ASP A 161 13.80 0.66 -0.50
CA ASP A 161 13.12 1.58 0.40
C ASP A 161 13.80 2.96 0.38
N ALA A 162 15.13 3.01 0.49
CA ALA A 162 15.90 4.25 0.41
C ALA A 162 15.71 4.96 -0.96
N LEU A 163 15.72 4.21 -2.06
CA LEU A 163 15.52 4.75 -3.39
C LEU A 163 14.11 5.33 -3.59
N LEU A 164 13.09 4.66 -3.06
CA LEU A 164 11.70 5.13 -3.13
C LEU A 164 11.48 6.38 -2.27
N GLU A 165 12.12 6.45 -1.10
CA GLU A 165 12.11 7.62 -0.22
C GLU A 165 12.70 8.87 -0.91
N GLU A 166 13.80 8.71 -1.64
CA GLU A 166 14.39 9.79 -2.42
C GLU A 166 13.49 10.28 -3.56
N GLN A 167 12.67 9.40 -4.12
CA GLN A 167 11.78 9.74 -5.23
C GLN A 167 10.48 10.42 -4.80
N SER A 168 9.92 10.04 -3.65
CA SER A 168 8.65 10.57 -3.20
C SER A 168 8.44 10.37 -1.71
N LEU A 169 8.27 11.47 -0.98
CA LEU A 169 7.92 11.47 0.44
C LEU A 169 6.56 10.79 0.73
N TYR A 170 5.68 10.69 -0.28
CA TYR A 170 4.38 10.02 -0.14
C TYR A 170 4.48 8.50 -0.08
N TRP A 171 5.62 7.91 -0.48
CA TRP A 171 5.78 6.47 -0.63
C TRP A 171 6.29 5.77 0.64
N ASN A 172 6.92 6.50 1.57
CA ASN A 172 7.57 5.94 2.74
C ASN A 172 6.65 5.01 3.55
N ASP A 173 5.48 5.51 3.92
CA ASP A 173 4.55 4.77 4.78
C ASP A 173 3.57 3.89 3.99
N ASP A 174 3.51 4.06 2.66
CA ASP A 174 2.53 3.37 1.82
C ASP A 174 3.02 2.00 1.36
N LYS A 175 4.34 1.82 1.28
CA LYS A 175 4.95 0.66 0.62
C LYS A 175 4.46 -0.66 1.19
N GLU A 176 4.36 -0.80 2.50
CA GLU A 176 3.91 -2.05 3.13
C GLU A 176 2.49 -2.45 2.67
N VAL A 177 1.57 -1.49 2.62
CA VAL A 177 0.20 -1.72 2.14
C VAL A 177 0.21 -1.99 0.63
N VAL A 178 0.95 -1.20 -0.14
CA VAL A 178 1.06 -1.33 -1.60
C VAL A 178 1.67 -2.67 -2.01
N ASP A 179 2.68 -3.17 -1.30
CA ASP A 179 3.27 -4.51 -1.54
C ASP A 179 2.22 -5.62 -1.48
N THR A 180 1.22 -5.51 -0.58
CA THR A 180 0.13 -6.49 -0.51
C THR A 180 -0.72 -6.50 -1.78
N PHE A 181 -0.93 -5.33 -2.40
CA PHE A 181 -1.65 -5.21 -3.67
C PHE A 181 -0.84 -5.71 -4.86
N VAL A 182 0.48 -5.49 -4.87
CA VAL A 182 1.37 -6.07 -5.89
C VAL A 182 1.31 -7.59 -5.81
N LEU A 183 1.47 -8.18 -4.63
CA LEU A 183 1.37 -9.64 -4.43
C LEU A 183 0.00 -10.20 -4.80
N LYS A 184 -1.09 -9.48 -4.50
CA LYS A 184 -2.46 -9.83 -4.92
C LYS A 184 -2.58 -9.82 -6.44
N THR A 185 -1.98 -8.84 -7.10
CA THR A 185 -1.96 -8.72 -8.55
C THR A 185 -1.21 -9.90 -9.19
N ILE A 186 0.01 -10.19 -8.73
CA ILE A 186 0.78 -11.34 -9.21
C ILE A 186 -0.06 -12.63 -9.11
N LYS A 187 -0.71 -12.86 -7.96
CA LYS A 187 -1.55 -14.05 -7.72
C LYS A 187 -2.76 -14.14 -8.67
N ARG A 188 -3.31 -13.01 -9.11
CA ARG A 188 -4.51 -12.94 -9.96
C ARG A 188 -4.23 -13.10 -11.47
N PHE A 189 -2.96 -13.01 -11.88
CA PHE A 189 -2.59 -13.18 -13.27
C PHE A 189 -2.78 -14.63 -13.71
N GLU A 190 -3.32 -14.82 -14.92
CA GLU A 190 -3.57 -16.11 -15.55
C GLU A 190 -3.16 -16.03 -17.02
N GLU A 191 -2.55 -17.09 -17.55
CA GLU A 191 -2.04 -17.14 -18.92
C GLU A 191 -3.11 -16.83 -19.97
N LYS A 192 -4.34 -17.34 -19.76
CA LYS A 192 -5.48 -17.13 -20.68
C LYS A 192 -5.84 -15.65 -20.92
N ASN A 193 -5.49 -14.77 -20.00
CA ASN A 193 -5.83 -13.34 -20.11
C ASN A 193 -4.84 -12.56 -21.01
N LYS A 194 -3.73 -13.17 -21.42
CA LYS A 194 -2.68 -12.53 -22.23
C LYS A 194 -2.34 -11.12 -21.68
N ASN A 195 -2.16 -10.15 -22.54
CA ASN A 195 -1.81 -8.77 -22.17
C ASN A 195 -2.99 -7.92 -21.69
N ASN A 196 -4.20 -8.46 -21.72
CA ASN A 196 -5.43 -7.74 -21.37
C ASN A 196 -5.90 -7.97 -19.93
N ARG A 197 -5.04 -8.54 -19.06
CA ARG A 197 -5.38 -8.63 -17.65
C ARG A 197 -5.50 -7.24 -17.06
N GLU A 198 -6.67 -6.90 -16.55
CA GLU A 198 -6.85 -5.65 -15.82
C GLU A 198 -6.03 -5.67 -14.53
N LEU A 199 -5.24 -4.63 -14.33
CA LEU A 199 -4.61 -4.31 -13.07
C LEU A 199 -5.68 -3.90 -12.06
N LEU A 200 -5.31 -3.79 -10.78
CA LEU A 200 -6.22 -3.23 -9.80
C LEU A 200 -6.52 -1.77 -10.19
N PRO A 201 -7.79 -1.35 -10.23
CA PRO A 201 -8.13 0.05 -10.50
C PRO A 201 -7.62 0.94 -9.37
N GLU A 202 -7.47 2.24 -9.62
CA GLU A 202 -7.06 3.20 -8.60
C GLU A 202 -8.00 3.11 -7.38
N TYR A 203 -9.29 3.27 -7.58
CA TYR A 203 -10.32 3.03 -6.56
C TYR A 203 -11.16 1.80 -6.95
N ASP A 204 -11.57 1.01 -5.95
CA ASP A 204 -12.46 -0.12 -6.19
C ASP A 204 -13.88 0.35 -6.57
N SER A 205 -14.28 1.54 -6.10
CA SER A 205 -15.56 2.18 -6.41
C SER A 205 -15.51 3.71 -6.25
N GLU A 206 -16.44 4.43 -6.88
CA GLU A 206 -16.64 5.87 -6.62
C GLU A 206 -17.06 6.13 -5.16
N GLU A 207 -17.70 5.15 -4.49
CA GLU A 207 -18.06 5.23 -3.08
C GLU A 207 -16.81 5.36 -2.19
N ASP A 208 -15.70 4.68 -2.53
CA ASP A 208 -14.45 4.76 -1.75
C ASP A 208 -13.78 6.13 -1.91
N LYS A 209 -13.86 6.73 -3.08
CA LYS A 209 -13.39 8.10 -3.31
C LYS A 209 -14.20 9.12 -2.50
N GLU A 210 -15.51 8.98 -2.50
CA GLU A 210 -16.40 9.80 -1.68
C GLU A 210 -16.20 9.54 -0.18
N TYR A 211 -15.92 8.30 0.20
CA TYR A 211 -15.60 7.96 1.59
C TYR A 211 -14.37 8.73 2.07
N ALA A 212 -13.29 8.80 1.29
CA ALA A 212 -12.10 9.54 1.63
C ALA A 212 -12.40 11.02 1.92
N ARG A 213 -13.14 11.68 1.02
CA ARG A 213 -13.51 13.09 1.16
C ARG A 213 -14.40 13.35 2.36
N LYS A 214 -15.46 12.55 2.52
CA LYS A 214 -16.43 12.71 3.60
C LYS A 214 -15.78 12.46 4.96
N LEU A 215 -14.93 11.43 5.08
CA LEU A 215 -14.23 11.13 6.31
C LEU A 215 -13.33 12.29 6.72
N PHE A 216 -12.47 12.75 5.81
CA PHE A 216 -11.54 13.85 6.08
C PHE A 216 -12.26 15.14 6.47
N ARG A 217 -13.29 15.55 5.68
CA ARG A 217 -14.06 16.75 5.99
C ARG A 217 -14.79 16.65 7.33
N ALA A 218 -15.47 15.53 7.60
CA ALA A 218 -16.16 15.31 8.87
C ALA A 218 -15.19 15.41 10.05
N THR A 219 -14.00 14.84 9.92
CA THR A 219 -12.94 14.89 10.93
C THR A 219 -12.53 16.31 11.27
N ILE A 220 -12.27 17.13 10.25
CA ILE A 220 -11.79 18.51 10.44
C ILE A 220 -12.92 19.44 10.91
N MET A 221 -14.08 19.37 10.26
CA MET A 221 -15.19 20.32 10.52
C MET A 221 -15.85 20.13 11.89
N ASN A 222 -15.79 18.93 12.45
CA ASN A 222 -16.42 18.61 13.74
C ASN A 222 -15.37 18.31 14.83
N ALA A 223 -14.13 18.76 14.66
CA ALA A 223 -13.01 18.46 15.55
C ALA A 223 -13.34 18.79 17.01
N ASP A 224 -13.85 20.00 17.29
CA ASP A 224 -14.20 20.45 18.65
C ASP A 224 -15.28 19.55 19.29
N GLN A 225 -16.28 19.14 18.52
CA GLN A 225 -17.33 18.25 18.99
C GLN A 225 -16.78 16.87 19.35
N TYR A 226 -15.91 16.31 18.51
CA TYR A 226 -15.31 14.99 18.76
C TYR A 226 -14.35 15.02 19.95
N GLN A 227 -13.58 16.10 20.10
CA GLN A 227 -12.73 16.31 21.28
C GLN A 227 -13.57 16.47 22.56
N HIS A 228 -14.74 17.12 22.49
CA HIS A 228 -15.65 17.18 23.60
C HIS A 228 -16.15 15.77 24.03
N TYR A 229 -16.53 14.91 23.09
CA TYR A 229 -16.91 13.51 23.41
C TYR A 229 -15.75 12.73 24.05
N MET A 230 -14.52 12.93 23.56
CA MET A 230 -13.34 12.32 24.18
C MET A 230 -13.13 12.82 25.62
N SER A 231 -13.26 14.13 25.85
CA SER A 231 -13.11 14.73 27.17
C SER A 231 -14.18 14.24 28.16
N GLU A 232 -15.45 14.10 27.74
CA GLU A 232 -16.52 13.55 28.58
C GLU A 232 -16.29 12.09 28.96
N ALA A 233 -15.79 11.27 28.01
CA ALA A 233 -15.48 9.88 28.24
C ALA A 233 -14.24 9.67 29.12
N SER A 234 -13.33 10.65 29.13
CA SER A 234 -12.06 10.59 29.85
C SER A 234 -12.11 11.10 31.31
N ARG A 235 -13.30 11.26 31.91
CA ARG A 235 -13.48 11.81 33.28
C ARG A 235 -12.58 11.17 34.36
N ASN A 236 -12.08 9.98 34.14
CA ASN A 236 -11.15 9.26 34.99
C ASN A 236 -9.71 9.24 34.48
N TRP A 237 -9.40 9.95 33.38
CA TRP A 237 -8.10 9.94 32.69
C TRP A 237 -7.68 11.37 32.43
N ASP A 238 -6.40 11.62 32.54
CA ASP A 238 -5.82 12.93 32.29
C ASP A 238 -5.70 13.16 30.77
N PHE A 239 -6.72 13.75 30.16
CA PHE A 239 -6.81 14.02 28.72
C PHE A 239 -5.61 14.85 28.22
N ASP A 240 -5.08 15.74 29.07
CA ASP A 240 -3.94 16.60 28.72
C ASP A 240 -2.61 15.84 28.59
N ARG A 241 -2.57 14.57 29.01
CA ARG A 241 -1.40 13.70 28.90
C ARG A 241 -1.44 12.75 27.72
N LEU A 242 -2.48 12.79 26.90
CA LEU A 242 -2.56 11.94 25.72
C LEU A 242 -1.56 12.37 24.66
N ALA A 243 -0.99 11.37 23.96
CA ALA A 243 -0.22 11.64 22.77
C ALA A 243 -1.12 12.32 21.72
N TYR A 244 -0.62 13.36 21.09
CA TYR A 244 -1.40 14.10 20.11
C TYR A 244 -1.91 13.19 18.95
N MET A 245 -1.10 12.20 18.57
CA MET A 245 -1.51 11.21 17.58
C MET A 245 -2.70 10.36 18.04
N ASP A 246 -2.79 10.02 19.34
CA ASP A 246 -3.95 9.27 19.88
C ASP A 246 -5.23 10.08 19.73
N ILE A 247 -5.16 11.39 19.98
CA ILE A 247 -6.29 12.30 19.80
C ILE A 247 -6.74 12.34 18.35
N ILE A 248 -5.81 12.47 17.41
CA ILE A 248 -6.10 12.46 15.96
C ILE A 248 -6.76 11.14 15.55
N ILE A 249 -6.20 9.99 15.94
CA ILE A 249 -6.72 8.66 15.60
C ILE A 249 -8.15 8.50 16.14
N MET A 250 -8.41 8.86 17.40
CA MET A 250 -9.74 8.78 18.00
C MET A 250 -10.72 9.76 17.35
N GLN A 251 -10.29 10.97 17.01
CA GLN A 251 -11.11 11.96 16.32
C GLN A 251 -11.61 11.44 14.97
N ILE A 252 -10.74 10.78 14.19
CA ILE A 252 -11.10 10.20 12.89
C ILE A 252 -12.03 9.00 13.08
N ALA A 253 -11.78 8.15 14.09
CA ALA A 253 -12.64 7.02 14.41
C ALA A 253 -14.07 7.49 14.77
N ILE A 254 -14.22 8.53 15.59
CA ILE A 254 -15.52 9.12 15.92
C ILE A 254 -16.19 9.68 14.68
N ALA A 255 -15.43 10.40 13.83
CA ALA A 255 -15.92 10.92 12.55
C ALA A 255 -16.47 9.80 11.66
N GLU A 256 -15.77 8.66 11.56
CA GLU A 256 -16.23 7.49 10.80
C GLU A 256 -17.52 6.90 11.39
N MET A 257 -17.58 6.71 12.71
CA MET A 257 -18.77 6.20 13.39
C MET A 257 -20.00 7.07 13.13
N MET A 258 -19.83 8.39 13.18
CA MET A 258 -20.92 9.37 13.03
C MET A 258 -21.35 9.56 11.58
N THR A 259 -20.42 9.45 10.62
CA THR A 259 -20.67 9.80 9.21
C THR A 259 -21.14 8.62 8.36
N PHE A 260 -20.72 7.38 8.71
CA PHE A 260 -20.95 6.20 7.86
C PHE A 260 -21.80 5.15 8.61
N PRO A 261 -23.13 5.22 8.51
CA PRO A 261 -24.03 4.31 9.23
C PRO A 261 -23.87 2.83 8.83
N SER A 262 -23.38 2.55 7.62
CA SER A 262 -23.16 1.18 7.11
C SER A 262 -21.92 0.49 7.69
N ILE A 263 -20.99 1.25 8.32
CA ILE A 263 -19.78 0.66 8.93
C ILE A 263 -20.07 0.32 10.37
N PRO A 264 -19.99 -0.95 10.79
CA PRO A 264 -20.19 -1.34 12.19
C PRO A 264 -19.19 -0.68 13.14
N ILE A 265 -19.62 -0.37 14.36
CA ILE A 265 -18.78 0.29 15.38
C ILE A 265 -17.51 -0.53 15.68
N ASN A 266 -17.66 -1.84 15.86
CA ASN A 266 -16.54 -2.75 16.14
C ASN A 266 -15.52 -2.81 14.99
N VAL A 267 -15.96 -2.68 13.74
CA VAL A 267 -15.06 -2.58 12.59
C VAL A 267 -14.24 -1.30 12.69
N THR A 268 -14.89 -0.15 12.88
CA THR A 268 -14.19 1.13 13.06
C THR A 268 -13.18 1.05 14.21
N ILE A 269 -13.58 0.58 15.39
CA ILE A 269 -12.67 0.48 16.55
C ILE A 269 -11.44 -0.38 16.20
N ASN A 270 -11.65 -1.57 15.63
CA ASN A 270 -10.55 -2.47 15.30
C ASN A 270 -9.56 -1.85 14.32
N GLU A 271 -10.05 -1.23 13.25
CA GLU A 271 -9.20 -0.58 12.24
C GLU A 271 -8.32 0.53 12.84
N TYR A 272 -8.89 1.42 13.66
CA TYR A 272 -8.11 2.49 14.27
C TYR A 272 -7.21 2.03 15.41
N VAL A 273 -7.52 0.91 16.07
CA VAL A 273 -6.61 0.24 17.00
C VAL A 273 -5.38 -0.34 16.28
N GLU A 274 -5.55 -0.94 15.09
CA GLU A 274 -4.41 -1.40 14.27
C GLU A 274 -3.56 -0.22 13.79
N ILE A 275 -4.17 0.86 13.34
CA ILE A 275 -3.45 2.09 12.97
C ILE A 275 -2.66 2.66 14.16
N ALA A 276 -3.24 2.64 15.36
CA ALA A 276 -2.55 3.14 16.56
C ALA A 276 -1.29 2.34 16.92
N LYS A 277 -1.26 1.04 16.61
CA LYS A 277 -0.06 0.21 16.83
C LYS A 277 1.13 0.66 15.97
N ILE A 278 0.85 1.24 14.80
CA ILE A 278 1.87 1.69 13.83
C ILE A 278 2.27 3.14 14.11
N TYR A 279 1.29 4.02 14.32
CA TYR A 279 1.48 5.47 14.33
C TYR A 279 1.56 6.09 15.73
N SER A 280 1.35 5.31 16.80
CA SER A 280 1.43 5.82 18.15
C SER A 280 2.28 4.95 19.07
N THR A 281 2.10 5.08 20.40
CA THR A 281 2.92 4.35 21.36
C THR A 281 2.44 2.90 21.54
N PRO A 282 3.30 1.97 22.01
CA PRO A 282 2.88 0.56 22.25
C PRO A 282 1.70 0.40 23.24
N ARG A 283 1.45 1.42 24.08
CA ARG A 283 0.35 1.42 25.04
C ARG A 283 -0.94 2.04 24.48
N SER A 284 -0.84 2.82 23.41
CA SER A 284 -1.96 3.59 22.84
C SER A 284 -3.07 2.70 22.32
N ALA A 285 -2.76 1.57 21.69
CA ALA A 285 -3.76 0.68 21.11
C ALA A 285 -4.82 0.20 22.15
N GLY A 286 -4.35 -0.23 23.33
CA GLY A 286 -5.25 -0.65 24.43
C GLY A 286 -6.09 0.51 24.98
N TYR A 287 -5.47 1.68 25.13
CA TYR A 287 -6.15 2.89 25.58
C TYR A 287 -7.21 3.35 24.59
N ILE A 288 -6.84 3.48 23.31
CA ILE A 288 -7.76 3.91 22.23
C ILE A 288 -8.95 2.95 22.12
N ASN A 289 -8.70 1.63 22.20
CA ASN A 289 -9.77 0.65 22.18
C ASN A 289 -10.81 0.91 23.30
N GLY A 290 -10.36 1.10 24.55
CA GLY A 290 -11.24 1.35 25.69
C GLY A 290 -11.98 2.68 25.59
N MET A 291 -11.29 3.74 25.14
CA MET A 291 -11.89 5.05 24.95
C MET A 291 -12.96 5.06 23.86
N LEU A 292 -12.67 4.50 22.69
CA LEU A 292 -13.62 4.44 21.57
C LEU A 292 -14.84 3.60 21.89
N ASP A 293 -14.66 2.49 22.62
CA ASP A 293 -15.77 1.66 23.09
C ASP A 293 -16.68 2.45 24.06
N GLY A 294 -16.08 3.12 25.05
CA GLY A 294 -16.80 3.98 26.00
C GLY A 294 -17.54 5.13 25.31
N ILE A 295 -16.90 5.81 24.35
CA ILE A 295 -17.51 6.90 23.58
C ILE A 295 -18.69 6.36 22.76
N ALA A 296 -18.51 5.23 22.06
CA ALA A 296 -19.56 4.63 21.25
C ALA A 296 -20.80 4.28 22.10
N HIS A 297 -20.60 3.65 23.27
CA HIS A 297 -21.69 3.36 24.22
C HIS A 297 -22.40 4.63 24.68
N HIS A 298 -21.66 5.69 25.01
CA HIS A 298 -22.23 6.96 25.42
C HIS A 298 -23.08 7.59 24.29
N LEU A 299 -22.56 7.62 23.07
CA LEU A 299 -23.24 8.19 21.91
C LEU A 299 -24.54 7.41 21.56
N VAL A 300 -24.49 6.08 21.61
CA VAL A 300 -25.68 5.24 21.37
C VAL A 300 -26.74 5.45 22.47
N LYS A 301 -26.33 5.46 23.74
CA LYS A 301 -27.22 5.67 24.88
C LYS A 301 -27.94 7.02 24.82
N ASN A 302 -27.28 8.05 24.33
CA ASN A 302 -27.84 9.40 24.21
C ASN A 302 -28.58 9.63 22.88
N GLY A 303 -28.73 8.60 22.03
CA GLY A 303 -29.41 8.72 20.73
C GLY A 303 -28.67 9.55 19.70
N LEU A 304 -27.35 9.84 19.93
CA LEU A 304 -26.48 10.60 19.02
C LEU A 304 -25.89 9.70 17.92
N LEU A 305 -25.83 8.39 18.15
CA LEU A 305 -25.35 7.40 17.19
C LEU A 305 -26.42 6.31 17.00
N MET A 306 -27.00 6.25 15.80
CA MET A 306 -28.06 5.30 15.44
C MET A 306 -27.49 3.98 14.91
N LYS A 307 -26.62 3.32 15.70
CA LYS A 307 -25.98 2.04 15.38
C LYS A 307 -26.15 1.06 16.54
N HIS A 308 -26.14 -0.23 16.23
CA HIS A 308 -26.10 -1.27 17.25
C HIS A 308 -24.65 -1.57 17.65
N ILE A 309 -24.43 -1.70 18.95
CA ILE A 309 -23.19 -2.22 19.51
C ILE A 309 -23.35 -3.73 19.62
N GLU A 310 -22.59 -4.48 18.82
CA GLU A 310 -22.52 -5.93 18.98
C GLU A 310 -21.73 -6.24 20.25
N ASN A 311 -22.39 -6.87 21.23
CA ASN A 311 -21.71 -7.35 22.43
C ASN A 311 -20.67 -8.40 22.02
N ARG A 312 -19.40 -8.14 22.27
CA ARG A 312 -18.33 -9.16 22.16
C ARG A 312 -18.67 -10.29 23.12
N LYS A 313 -18.96 -11.50 22.57
CA LYS A 313 -19.07 -12.73 23.35
C LYS A 313 -17.71 -13.22 23.77
#